data_5154e94db724cae588e2f4ff300d4878
#
_entry.id   5154e94db724cae588e2f4ff300d4878
#
_cell.length_a   1.000
_cell.length_b   1.000
_cell.length_c   1.000
_cell.angle_alpha   90.00
_cell.angle_beta   90.00
_cell.angle_gamma   90.00
#
_symmetry.space_group_name_H-M   'P 1'
#
loop_
_entity.id
_entity.type
_entity.pdbx_description
1 polymer ?
#
loop_
_entity_poly.entity_id
_entity_poly.type
_entity_poly.pdbx_seq_one_letter_code
_entity_poly.pdbx_strand_id
1 'polypeptide(L)'
;MAIAHTGFAAQAEAQSPNLIGRWNVEITFANGNQRSLRFDAQDSGKGTFLLLDPKLKVWGPATPSPAKWTRGERNSVTFSGPVEFPVGNVGRDAGTLVFKAKFETESLITGEVEFSPLVGDGPSKSGTFKAVRAEGG
;
A
#
# COMPACT_ATOMS: atom_id res chain seq x y z
N MET A 1 23.10 5.24 33.14
CA MET A 1 22.75 5.07 33.14
C MET A 1 22.03 5.05 32.76
N ALA A 2 22.09 4.98 32.54
CA ALA A 2 21.41 5.00 32.28
C ALA A 2 20.90 4.87 31.70
N ILE A 3 20.86 4.85 31.41
CA ILE A 3 20.26 4.76 31.01
C ILE A 3 19.72 4.61 30.52
N ALA A 4 19.79 4.57 30.41
CA ALA A 4 19.18 4.53 30.13
C ALA A 4 18.88 4.26 29.65
N HIS A 5 18.99 4.26 29.44
CA HIS A 5 18.52 4.11 29.24
C HIS A 5 17.90 3.85 28.99
N THR A 6 17.83 3.86 29.11
CA THR A 6 17.28 3.54 29.07
C THR A 6 16.73 3.37 28.68
N GLY A 7 16.69 3.07 28.64
CA GLY A 7 16.05 2.85 28.22
C GLY A 7 15.89 2.88 27.31
N PHE A 8 16.31 2.72 26.56
CA PHE A 8 16.03 2.69 25.76
C PHE A 8 15.73 1.87 24.86
N ALA A 9 16.24 0.79 24.58
CA ALA A 9 15.89 -0.22 23.63
C ALA A 9 14.40 -0.32 23.44
N ALA A 10 13.73 -0.32 24.46
CA ALA A 10 12.28 -0.28 24.39
C ALA A 10 11.80 0.89 23.55
N GLN A 11 12.61 1.91 23.50
CA GLN A 11 12.25 3.07 22.70
C GLN A 11 12.28 2.80 21.21
N ALA A 12 13.17 1.93 20.78
CA ALA A 12 13.21 1.60 19.37
C ALA A 12 11.91 0.95 18.93
N GLU A 13 11.36 0.08 19.75
CA GLU A 13 10.07 -0.50 19.44
C GLU A 13 8.98 0.53 19.45
N ALA A 14 8.98 1.37 20.47
CA ALA A 14 7.96 2.37 20.60
C ALA A 14 7.99 3.34 19.43
N GLN A 15 9.14 3.45 18.77
CA GLN A 15 9.29 4.36 17.65
C GLN A 15 9.00 3.70 16.31
N SER A 16 8.76 2.41 16.30
CA SER A 16 8.40 1.73 15.07
C SER A 16 7.01 2.20 14.62
N PRO A 17 6.90 2.69 13.40
CA PRO A 17 5.60 3.14 12.93
C PRO A 17 4.60 2.00 12.88
N ASN A 18 3.34 2.35 13.07
CA ASN A 18 2.25 1.39 13.04
C ASN A 18 1.54 1.50 11.72
N LEU A 19 1.48 0.39 10.98
CA LEU A 19 0.82 0.39 9.69
C LEU A 19 -0.69 0.45 9.80
N ILE A 20 -1.25 -0.01 10.90
CA ILE A 20 -2.70 -0.08 11.05
C ILE A 20 -3.31 1.28 10.83
N GLY A 21 -4.34 1.32 9.99
CA GLY A 21 -5.01 2.56 9.64
C GLY A 21 -5.25 2.64 8.16
N ARG A 22 -5.66 3.82 7.72
CA ARG A 22 -6.06 4.05 6.34
C ARG A 22 -5.00 4.87 5.62
N TRP A 23 -4.66 4.45 4.41
CA TRP A 23 -3.61 5.08 3.61
C TRP A 23 -4.12 5.38 2.23
N ASN A 24 -3.81 6.56 1.73
CA ASN A 24 -4.04 6.89 0.32
C ASN A 24 -2.76 6.59 -0.45
N VAL A 25 -2.86 5.71 -1.43
CA VAL A 25 -1.71 5.19 -2.16
C VAL A 25 -1.76 5.71 -3.59
N GLU A 26 -0.67 6.33 -4.03
CA GLU A 26 -0.55 6.81 -5.40
C GLU A 26 0.58 6.03 -6.07
N ILE A 27 0.26 5.41 -7.19
CA ILE A 27 1.18 4.55 -7.92
C ILE A 27 1.52 5.20 -9.25
N THR A 28 2.80 5.18 -9.60
CA THR A 28 3.25 5.60 -10.92
C THR A 28 4.01 4.44 -11.53
N PHE A 29 3.44 3.84 -12.55
CA PHE A 29 4.09 2.75 -13.26
C PHE A 29 5.15 3.27 -14.22
N ALA A 30 6.08 2.38 -14.58
CA ALA A 30 7.18 2.76 -15.44
C ALA A 30 6.72 3.26 -16.81
N ASN A 31 5.55 2.83 -17.27
CA ASN A 31 5.00 3.29 -18.54
C ASN A 31 4.29 4.65 -18.43
N GLY A 32 4.30 5.26 -17.26
CA GLY A 32 3.68 6.55 -17.05
C GLY A 32 2.25 6.50 -16.55
N ASN A 33 1.64 5.33 -16.53
CA ASN A 33 0.28 5.20 -16.01
C ASN A 33 0.25 5.44 -14.50
N GLN A 34 -0.79 6.09 -14.05
CA GLN A 34 -0.97 6.37 -12.64
C GLN A 34 -2.26 5.75 -12.15
N ARG A 35 -2.21 5.27 -10.91
CA ARG A 35 -3.38 4.68 -10.26
C ARG A 35 -3.39 5.09 -8.80
N SER A 36 -4.57 5.19 -8.25
CA SER A 36 -4.75 5.53 -6.85
C SER A 36 -5.63 4.49 -6.19
N LEU A 37 -5.32 4.18 -4.94
CA LEU A 37 -6.18 3.29 -4.17
C LEU A 37 -6.06 3.66 -2.69
N ARG A 38 -7.00 3.15 -1.93
CA ARG A 38 -6.98 3.26 -0.48
C ARG A 38 -6.61 1.91 0.08
N PHE A 39 -5.61 1.90 0.94
CA PHE A 39 -5.21 0.70 1.64
C PHE A 39 -5.62 0.87 3.09
N ASP A 40 -6.46 -0.03 3.57
CA ASP A 40 -6.92 0.01 4.96
C ASP A 40 -6.27 -1.18 5.66
N ALA A 41 -5.28 -0.91 6.47
CA ALA A 41 -4.53 -1.96 7.16
C ALA A 41 -5.18 -2.24 8.50
N GLN A 42 -5.51 -3.49 8.74
CA GLN A 42 -6.12 -3.95 9.97
C GLN A 42 -5.14 -4.83 10.70
N ASP A 43 -5.45 -5.17 11.94
CA ASP A 43 -4.54 -5.99 12.73
C ASP A 43 -4.41 -7.39 12.11
N SER A 44 -3.47 -8.15 12.63
CA SER A 44 -3.23 -9.54 12.21
C SER A 44 -2.82 -9.67 10.76
N GLY A 45 -2.27 -8.61 10.16
CA GLY A 45 -1.78 -8.69 8.80
C GLY A 45 -2.85 -8.65 7.73
N LYS A 46 -4.05 -8.23 8.06
CA LYS A 46 -5.16 -8.16 7.13
C LYS A 46 -5.40 -6.73 6.68
N GLY A 47 -6.12 -6.59 5.58
CA GLY A 47 -6.49 -5.28 5.12
C GLY A 47 -7.35 -5.35 3.88
N THR A 48 -7.59 -4.20 3.28
CA THR A 48 -8.35 -4.10 2.05
C THR A 48 -7.75 -3.05 1.13
N PHE A 49 -7.92 -3.26 -0.17
CA PHE A 49 -7.64 -2.26 -1.20
C PHE A 49 -8.96 -1.78 -1.77
N LEU A 50 -9.07 -0.47 -1.97
CA LEU A 50 -10.24 0.11 -2.61
C LEU A 50 -9.74 1.09 -3.65
N LEU A 51 -10.12 0.88 -4.90
CA LEU A 51 -9.66 1.74 -5.99
C LEU A 51 -10.29 3.12 -5.89
N LEU A 52 -9.49 4.14 -6.21
CA LEU A 52 -9.92 5.52 -6.19
C LEU A 52 -9.72 6.13 -7.57
N ASP A 53 -10.54 7.13 -7.90
CA ASP A 53 -10.33 7.88 -9.12
C ASP A 53 -9.23 8.93 -8.89
N PRO A 54 -8.84 9.68 -9.93
CA PRO A 54 -7.77 10.68 -9.77
C PRO A 54 -8.06 11.75 -8.73
N LYS A 55 -9.31 11.93 -8.34
CA LYS A 55 -9.67 12.89 -7.29
C LYS A 55 -9.75 12.24 -5.93
N LEU A 56 -9.25 11.00 -5.82
CA LEU A 56 -9.26 10.22 -4.60
C LEU A 56 -10.66 9.89 -4.09
N LYS A 57 -11.60 9.78 -5.02
CA LYS A 57 -12.95 9.32 -4.70
C LYS A 57 -13.10 7.88 -5.10
N VAL A 58 -13.97 7.17 -4.40
CA VAL A 58 -14.23 5.77 -4.71
C VAL A 58 -14.87 5.66 -6.08
N TRP A 59 -14.36 4.75 -6.93
CA TRP A 59 -15.03 4.43 -8.18
C TRP A 59 -16.44 3.95 -7.88
N GLY A 60 -17.40 4.38 -8.68
CA GLY A 60 -18.79 4.07 -8.42
C GLY A 60 -19.08 2.64 -8.03
N PRO A 61 -18.74 1.66 -8.89
CA PRO A 61 -19.03 0.25 -8.56
C PRO A 61 -17.92 -0.46 -7.81
N ALA A 62 -16.86 0.25 -7.41
CA ALA A 62 -15.73 -0.41 -6.78
C ALA A 62 -16.10 -0.93 -5.39
N THR A 63 -15.60 -2.11 -5.08
CA THR A 63 -15.76 -2.69 -3.76
C THR A 63 -14.38 -3.03 -3.20
N PRO A 64 -14.21 -3.03 -1.89
CA PRO A 64 -12.92 -3.38 -1.32
C PRO A 64 -12.51 -4.79 -1.66
N SER A 65 -11.24 -4.98 -1.94
CA SER A 65 -10.65 -6.31 -2.18
C SER A 65 -9.79 -6.67 -0.99
N PRO A 66 -9.71 -7.96 -0.65
CA PRO A 66 -8.89 -8.35 0.49
C PRO A 66 -7.40 -8.10 0.20
N ALA A 67 -6.69 -7.67 1.22
CA ALA A 67 -5.26 -7.46 1.12
C ALA A 67 -4.61 -8.03 2.37
N LYS A 68 -3.29 -8.12 2.33
CA LYS A 68 -2.53 -8.59 3.47
C LYS A 68 -1.25 -7.78 3.58
N TRP A 69 -0.66 -7.77 4.77
CA TRP A 69 0.57 -7.05 4.96
C TRP A 69 1.42 -7.76 6.01
N THR A 70 2.72 -7.54 5.92
CA THR A 70 3.67 -8.04 6.91
C THR A 70 4.69 -6.96 7.19
N ARG A 71 5.19 -6.94 8.40
CA ARG A 71 6.29 -6.06 8.79
C ARG A 71 7.60 -6.81 8.60
N GLY A 72 8.56 -6.14 7.99
CA GLY A 72 9.91 -6.66 7.90
C GLY A 72 10.78 -6.04 8.95
N GLU A 73 12.08 -6.07 8.69
CA GLU A 73 13.04 -5.51 9.61
C GLU A 73 12.99 -3.99 9.55
N ARG A 74 13.23 -3.39 10.69
CA ARG A 74 13.29 -1.94 10.80
C ARG A 74 11.99 -1.34 10.32
N ASN A 75 12.08 -0.48 9.33
CA ASN A 75 10.91 0.24 8.83
C ASN A 75 10.30 -0.41 7.60
N SER A 76 10.73 -1.62 7.25
CA SER A 76 10.22 -2.29 6.06
C SER A 76 8.81 -2.80 6.26
N VAL A 77 8.05 -2.79 5.18
CA VAL A 77 6.70 -3.36 5.18
C VAL A 77 6.40 -3.83 3.77
N THR A 78 5.66 -4.93 3.67
CA THR A 78 5.19 -5.46 2.39
C THR A 78 3.69 -5.63 2.49
N PHE A 79 2.97 -5.16 1.48
CA PHE A 79 1.53 -5.43 1.44
C PHE A 79 1.13 -5.76 0.02
N SER A 80 0.09 -6.56 -0.12
CA SER A 80 -0.30 -7.08 -1.42
C SER A 80 -1.77 -7.45 -1.42
N GLY A 81 -2.34 -7.55 -2.62
CA GLY A 81 -3.70 -8.00 -2.77
C GLY A 81 -4.14 -7.93 -4.21
N PRO A 82 -5.29 -8.54 -4.52
CA PRO A 82 -5.84 -8.50 -5.86
C PRO A 82 -6.51 -7.16 -6.14
N VAL A 83 -6.46 -6.74 -7.39
CA VAL A 83 -7.14 -5.53 -7.85
C VAL A 83 -7.68 -5.74 -9.24
N GLU A 84 -8.66 -4.92 -9.63
CA GLU A 84 -9.16 -4.87 -10.99
C GLU A 84 -9.22 -3.40 -11.39
N PHE A 85 -8.24 -2.96 -12.15
CA PHE A 85 -8.23 -1.58 -12.62
C PHE A 85 -9.17 -1.44 -13.81
N PRO A 86 -10.01 -0.41 -13.85
CA PRO A 86 -10.80 -0.16 -15.05
C PRO A 86 -9.89 0.29 -16.19
N VAL A 87 -10.17 -0.22 -17.39
CA VAL A 87 -9.41 0.10 -18.58
C VAL A 87 -10.40 0.55 -19.63
N GLY A 88 -10.39 1.84 -19.96
CA GLY A 88 -11.36 2.37 -20.91
C GLY A 88 -12.78 2.26 -20.37
N ASN A 89 -13.72 2.04 -21.27
CA ASN A 89 -15.12 2.01 -20.90
C ASN A 89 -15.64 0.64 -20.51
N VAL A 90 -14.98 -0.40 -20.95
CA VAL A 90 -15.50 -1.76 -20.78
C VAL A 90 -14.47 -2.76 -20.31
N GLY A 91 -13.23 -2.41 -20.24
CA GLY A 91 -12.19 -3.36 -19.88
C GLY A 91 -11.84 -3.36 -18.41
N ARG A 92 -11.24 -4.44 -17.97
CA ARG A 92 -10.70 -4.55 -16.64
C ARG A 92 -9.31 -5.17 -16.73
N ASP A 93 -8.42 -4.69 -15.90
CA ASP A 93 -7.06 -5.22 -15.82
C ASP A 93 -6.90 -5.82 -14.43
N ALA A 94 -7.18 -7.11 -14.33
CA ALA A 94 -7.16 -7.80 -13.04
C ALA A 94 -5.79 -8.40 -12.79
N GLY A 95 -5.35 -8.32 -11.55
CA GLY A 95 -4.07 -8.89 -11.17
C GLY A 95 -3.80 -8.69 -9.71
N THR A 96 -2.55 -8.89 -9.33
CA THR A 96 -2.10 -8.74 -7.95
C THR A 96 -1.09 -7.62 -7.87
N LEU A 97 -1.29 -6.72 -6.91
CA LEU A 97 -0.32 -5.69 -6.58
C LEU A 97 0.52 -6.15 -5.40
N VAL A 98 1.82 -5.98 -5.50
CA VAL A 98 2.74 -6.25 -4.40
C VAL A 98 3.55 -4.98 -4.17
N PHE A 99 3.47 -4.47 -2.95
CA PHE A 99 4.16 -3.25 -2.54
C PHE A 99 5.28 -3.61 -1.59
N LYS A 100 6.51 -3.25 -1.96
CA LYS A 100 7.67 -3.43 -1.10
C LYS A 100 8.14 -2.06 -0.70
N ALA A 101 8.04 -1.77 0.58
CA ALA A 101 8.09 -0.39 1.02
C ALA A 101 8.80 -0.23 2.36
N LYS A 102 8.97 1.02 2.71
CA LYS A 102 9.47 1.36 4.03
C LYS A 102 8.80 2.65 4.47
N PHE A 103 8.70 2.82 5.78
CA PHE A 103 8.24 4.07 6.35
C PHE A 103 9.32 5.12 6.21
N GLU A 104 8.97 6.26 5.63
CA GLU A 104 9.81 7.44 5.67
C GLU A 104 9.53 8.22 6.94
N THR A 105 8.26 8.32 7.28
CA THR A 105 7.80 8.84 8.56
C THR A 105 6.63 7.96 8.98
N GLU A 106 6.05 8.22 10.15
CA GLU A 106 4.90 7.44 10.58
C GLU A 106 3.66 7.68 9.71
N SER A 107 3.69 8.71 8.87
CA SER A 107 2.56 9.03 8.00
C SER A 107 2.88 8.93 6.52
N LEU A 108 4.09 8.49 6.17
CA LEU A 108 4.51 8.43 4.77
C LEU A 108 5.27 7.13 4.52
N ILE A 109 4.81 6.38 3.54
CA ILE A 109 5.45 5.14 3.11
C ILE A 109 5.78 5.29 1.63
N THR A 110 6.97 4.87 1.23
CA THR A 110 7.37 4.87 -0.17
C THR A 110 8.02 3.54 -0.52
N GLY A 111 8.12 3.27 -1.80
CA GLY A 111 8.78 2.06 -2.24
C GLY A 111 8.45 1.71 -3.67
N GLU A 112 8.53 0.42 -3.94
CA GLU A 112 8.29 -0.12 -5.26
C GLU A 112 7.05 -0.97 -5.26
N VAL A 113 6.41 -1.02 -6.42
CA VAL A 113 5.19 -1.80 -6.59
C VAL A 113 5.28 -2.59 -7.88
N GLU A 114 4.72 -3.77 -7.86
CA GLU A 114 4.65 -4.60 -9.05
C GLU A 114 3.23 -5.10 -9.23
N PHE A 115 2.72 -5.00 -10.46
CA PHE A 115 1.41 -5.51 -10.82
C PHE A 115 1.61 -6.72 -11.70
N SER A 116 1.10 -7.87 -11.25
CA SER A 116 1.20 -9.13 -12.00
C SER A 116 -0.18 -9.45 -12.54
N PRO A 117 -0.36 -9.41 -13.87
CA PRO A 117 -1.67 -9.72 -14.44
C PRO A 117 -2.13 -11.12 -14.07
N LEU A 118 -3.40 -11.24 -13.80
CA LEU A 118 -3.99 -12.51 -13.38
C LEU A 118 -4.11 -13.48 -14.54
N VAL A 119 -4.43 -12.95 -15.71
CA VAL A 119 -4.71 -13.76 -16.88
C VAL A 119 -3.83 -13.32 -18.02
N GLY A 120 -3.39 -14.30 -18.80
CA GLY A 120 -2.76 -14.02 -20.05
C GLY A 120 -1.29 -13.86 -19.94
N ASP A 121 -0.78 -13.30 -20.97
CA ASP A 121 0.62 -13.31 -21.26
C ASP A 121 1.27 -11.97 -21.06
N GLY A 122 0.54 -11.04 -20.48
CA GLY A 122 1.09 -9.73 -20.29
C GLY A 122 2.25 -9.76 -19.31
N PRO A 123 3.26 -8.95 -19.55
CA PRO A 123 4.35 -8.85 -18.60
C PRO A 123 3.88 -8.13 -17.34
N SER A 124 4.58 -8.39 -16.26
CA SER A 124 4.35 -7.65 -15.03
C SER A 124 4.70 -6.18 -15.27
N LYS A 125 4.01 -5.30 -14.57
CA LYS A 125 4.26 -3.87 -14.63
C LYS A 125 4.84 -3.44 -13.31
N SER A 126 5.92 -2.67 -13.35
CA SER A 126 6.54 -2.20 -12.14
C SER A 126 6.49 -0.68 -12.08
N GLY A 127 6.65 -0.16 -10.88
CA GLY A 127 6.64 1.27 -10.68
C GLY A 127 7.02 1.61 -9.26
N THR A 128 6.75 2.86 -8.91
CA THR A 128 6.97 3.35 -7.55
C THR A 128 5.66 3.82 -6.98
N PHE A 129 5.64 3.98 -5.67
CA PHE A 129 4.42 4.47 -5.04
C PHE A 129 4.74 5.32 -3.83
N LYS A 130 3.75 6.07 -3.42
CA LYS A 130 3.77 6.86 -2.21
C LYS A 130 2.44 6.65 -1.52
N ALA A 131 2.48 6.34 -0.24
CA ALA A 131 1.27 6.17 0.56
C ALA A 131 1.31 7.17 1.71
N VAL A 132 0.24 7.92 1.86
CA VAL A 132 0.12 8.93 2.89
C VAL A 132 -1.05 8.54 3.77
N ARG A 133 -0.84 8.64 5.09
CA ARG A 133 -1.91 8.28 6.03
C ARG A 133 -3.08 9.22 5.84
N ALA A 134 -4.27 8.64 5.66
CA ALA A 134 -5.47 9.40 5.42
C ALA A 134 -5.96 9.98 6.74
N GLU A 135 -6.42 11.21 6.67
CA GLU A 135 -6.93 11.89 7.85
C GLU A 135 -8.37 11.54 8.11
N GLY A 136 -8.76 11.64 9.36
CA GLY A 136 -10.14 11.41 9.73
C GLY A 136 -10.58 9.99 9.56
N GLY A 137 -9.63 9.14 9.28
CA GLY A 137 -9.94 7.74 9.03
C GLY A 137 -10.21 6.98 10.28
#